data_725cdae0600b039c38d45c3b03ae6036
#
_entry.id   725cdae0600b039c38d45c3b03ae6036
#
_cell.length_a   1.000
_cell.length_b   1.000
_cell.length_c   1.000
_cell.angle_alpha   90.00
_cell.angle_beta   90.00
_cell.angle_gamma   90.00
#
_symmetry.space_group_name_H-M   'P 1'
#
loop_
_entity.id
_entity.type
_entity.pdbx_description
1 polymer ?
#
loop_
_entity_poly.entity_id
_entity_poly.type
_entity_poly.pdbx_seq_one_letter_code
_entity_poly.pdbx_strand_id
1 'polypeptide(L)'
;MKLHAIEAGNFKLDGGAMFGVVPKVLWNKTNPADANNQIDLAARCLLIEDGNRLILIDTGMGNKQSDKFFGFYNMWGNFDLEQSLKQKGFHKDDITDVFLTHLHFDHCGGAVSWNNSHTGYETTFKNATYWSNENHWHWATEPNAREKASFLSENILPIQESGQLKFIETSNNPLINHSELNFGVLFVDGHTEKQMIPHIKYQDKTIVFCADLLPTAGHIPLPYVMGYDTRPLLTLPEKDRFLKQAAANNFYLFLEHDAHNHIITVKETEKGIRLNQVFSVNDIL
;
A
#
# COMPACT_ATOMS: atom_id res chain seq x y z
N MET A 1 0.62 15.25 -15.87
CA MET A 1 0.34 14.29 -14.76
C MET A 1 -0.57 14.94 -13.74
N LYS A 2 -1.62 14.24 -13.27
CA LYS A 2 -2.44 14.58 -12.11
C LYS A 2 -2.49 13.38 -11.18
N LEU A 3 -2.70 13.61 -9.90
CA LEU A 3 -2.76 12.58 -8.87
C LEU A 3 -4.10 12.69 -8.14
N HIS A 4 -4.70 11.53 -7.83
CA HIS A 4 -5.99 11.46 -7.13
C HIS A 4 -5.91 10.38 -6.05
N ALA A 5 -6.24 10.72 -4.81
CA ALA A 5 -6.45 9.70 -3.80
C ALA A 5 -7.79 9.01 -4.02
N ILE A 6 -7.77 7.69 -3.94
CA ILE A 6 -8.90 6.79 -4.11
C ILE A 6 -9.08 6.02 -2.82
N GLU A 7 -10.17 6.25 -2.11
CA GLU A 7 -10.47 5.56 -0.87
C GLU A 7 -11.13 4.21 -1.18
N ALA A 8 -10.43 3.13 -0.88
CA ALA A 8 -10.86 1.77 -1.20
C ALA A 8 -11.45 1.00 -0.01
N GLY A 9 -11.61 1.66 1.13
CA GLY A 9 -12.19 1.12 2.35
C GLY A 9 -11.40 1.53 3.58
N ASN A 10 -12.03 1.44 4.74
CA ASN A 10 -11.36 1.55 6.03
C ASN A 10 -11.59 0.26 6.82
N PHE A 11 -10.62 -0.12 7.62
CA PHE A 11 -10.64 -1.35 8.37
C PHE A 11 -9.92 -1.20 9.71
N LYS A 12 -9.86 -2.24 10.49
CA LYS A 12 -9.14 -2.25 11.77
C LYS A 12 -8.24 -3.47 11.87
N LEU A 13 -7.08 -3.27 12.50
CA LEU A 13 -6.19 -4.35 12.92
C LEU A 13 -5.82 -4.21 14.39
N ASP A 14 -5.36 -5.32 14.99
CA ASP A 14 -4.82 -5.31 16.34
C ASP A 14 -3.60 -4.39 16.43
N GLY A 15 -3.65 -3.39 17.32
CA GLY A 15 -2.59 -2.42 17.48
C GLY A 15 -1.28 -3.03 17.99
N GLY A 16 -1.35 -4.13 18.74
CA GLY A 16 -0.15 -4.87 19.15
C GLY A 16 0.52 -5.54 17.96
N ALA A 17 -0.24 -6.13 17.05
CA ALA A 17 0.28 -6.71 15.81
C ALA A 17 0.86 -5.62 14.89
N MET A 18 0.20 -4.45 14.79
CA MET A 18 0.71 -3.33 13.99
C MET A 18 2.00 -2.72 14.55
N PHE A 19 2.20 -2.72 15.87
CA PHE A 19 3.38 -2.11 16.50
C PHE A 19 4.39 -3.12 17.05
N GLY A 20 4.14 -4.42 16.89
CA GLY A 20 5.06 -5.48 17.27
C GLY A 20 5.45 -5.44 18.74
N VAL A 21 6.74 -5.29 19.03
CA VAL A 21 7.27 -5.29 20.40
C VAL A 21 7.16 -3.94 21.12
N VAL A 22 6.64 -2.90 20.45
CA VAL A 22 6.50 -1.57 21.06
C VAL A 22 5.38 -1.61 22.11
N PRO A 23 5.61 -1.17 23.36
CA PRO A 23 4.57 -1.15 24.39
C PRO A 23 3.36 -0.29 24.01
N LYS A 24 2.14 -0.79 24.30
CA LYS A 24 0.88 -0.08 24.00
C LYS A 24 0.86 1.35 24.54
N VAL A 25 1.38 1.57 25.74
CA VAL A 25 1.44 2.91 26.36
C VAL A 25 2.20 3.94 25.51
N LEU A 26 3.03 3.49 24.58
CA LEU A 26 3.77 4.36 23.65
C LEU A 26 3.00 4.57 22.37
N TRP A 27 2.67 3.49 21.63
CA TRP A 27 2.05 3.59 20.31
C TRP A 27 0.58 4.06 20.34
N ASN A 28 -0.15 3.80 21.43
CA ASN A 28 -1.54 4.25 21.58
C ASN A 28 -1.70 5.78 21.62
N LYS A 29 -0.60 6.51 21.75
CA LYS A 29 -0.59 7.98 21.68
C LYS A 29 -0.74 8.51 20.25
N THR A 30 -0.30 7.75 19.28
CA THR A 30 -0.37 8.10 17.86
C THR A 30 -1.49 7.38 17.12
N ASN A 31 -1.75 6.14 17.50
CA ASN A 31 -2.78 5.29 16.92
C ASN A 31 -3.67 4.72 18.04
N PRO A 32 -4.65 5.50 18.53
CA PRO A 32 -5.51 5.08 19.62
C PRO A 32 -6.28 3.80 19.30
N ALA A 33 -6.19 2.81 20.18
CA ALA A 33 -6.93 1.57 20.04
C ALA A 33 -8.30 1.62 20.75
N ASP A 34 -9.26 0.91 20.19
CA ASP A 34 -10.55 0.68 20.82
C ASP A 34 -10.48 -0.36 21.97
N ALA A 35 -11.63 -0.73 22.52
CA ALA A 35 -11.74 -1.70 23.63
C ALA A 35 -11.20 -3.09 23.27
N ASN A 36 -11.19 -3.45 21.98
CA ASN A 36 -10.69 -4.72 21.46
C ASN A 36 -9.23 -4.65 21.02
N ASN A 37 -8.50 -3.57 21.37
CA ASN A 37 -7.12 -3.31 20.95
C ASN A 37 -6.95 -3.07 19.45
N GLN A 38 -8.01 -2.74 18.73
CA GLN A 38 -7.97 -2.49 17.30
C GLN A 38 -7.77 -1.00 17.02
N ILE A 39 -6.91 -0.68 16.07
CA ILE A 39 -6.65 0.67 15.58
C ILE A 39 -7.32 0.89 14.22
N ASP A 40 -7.68 2.14 13.94
CA ASP A 40 -8.25 2.54 12.65
C ASP A 40 -7.18 2.58 11.57
N LEU A 41 -7.48 1.94 10.43
CA LEU A 41 -6.65 1.93 9.23
C LEU A 41 -7.48 2.30 8.01
N ALA A 42 -6.82 2.84 6.99
CA ALA A 42 -7.38 3.07 5.65
C ALA A 42 -6.75 2.12 4.63
N ALA A 43 -7.45 1.89 3.54
CA ALA A 43 -6.90 1.39 2.29
C ALA A 43 -7.01 2.52 1.26
N ARG A 44 -6.04 3.42 1.25
CA ARG A 44 -6.00 4.61 0.39
C ARG A 44 -5.07 4.38 -0.78
N CYS A 45 -5.65 4.13 -1.93
CA CYS A 45 -4.96 3.94 -3.20
C CYS A 45 -4.59 5.29 -3.83
N LEU A 46 -3.65 5.29 -4.77
CA LEU A 46 -3.27 6.47 -5.53
C LEU A 46 -3.50 6.24 -7.03
N LEU A 47 -4.31 7.08 -7.66
CA LEU A 47 -4.50 7.08 -9.11
C LEU A 47 -3.63 8.17 -9.74
N ILE A 48 -2.84 7.79 -10.74
CA ILE A 48 -1.99 8.66 -11.55
C ILE A 48 -2.60 8.80 -12.94
N GLU A 49 -2.95 10.03 -13.32
CA GLU A 49 -3.35 10.39 -14.67
C GLU A 49 -2.13 10.98 -15.39
N ASP A 50 -1.53 10.23 -16.32
CA ASP A 50 -0.33 10.65 -17.05
C ASP A 50 -0.47 10.39 -18.57
N GLY A 51 -0.75 11.44 -19.31
CA GLY A 51 -1.05 11.36 -20.76
C GLY A 51 -2.32 10.55 -21.03
N ASN A 52 -2.17 9.42 -21.69
CA ASN A 52 -3.25 8.48 -21.98
C ASN A 52 -3.27 7.27 -21.02
N ARG A 53 -2.49 7.32 -19.94
CA ARG A 53 -2.43 6.27 -18.92
C ARG A 53 -3.17 6.69 -17.65
N LEU A 54 -3.92 5.76 -17.09
CA LEU A 54 -4.51 5.82 -15.75
C LEU A 54 -3.95 4.66 -14.94
N ILE A 55 -3.02 4.98 -14.04
CA ILE A 55 -2.27 4.00 -13.27
C ILE A 55 -2.79 4.02 -11.83
N LEU A 56 -3.40 2.92 -11.41
CA LEU A 56 -3.87 2.75 -10.04
C LEU A 56 -2.81 2.01 -9.21
N ILE A 57 -2.33 2.63 -8.14
CA ILE A 57 -1.42 1.99 -7.17
C ILE A 57 -2.26 1.41 -6.04
N ASP A 58 -2.18 0.09 -5.89
CA ASP A 58 -2.95 -0.77 -5.00
C ASP A 58 -4.48 -0.69 -5.21
N THR A 59 -5.23 -1.57 -4.57
CA THR A 59 -6.66 -1.75 -4.84
C THR A 59 -7.51 -2.01 -3.60
N GLY A 60 -6.90 -1.97 -2.41
CA GLY A 60 -7.57 -2.29 -1.16
C GLY A 60 -7.97 -3.77 -1.05
N MET A 61 -8.86 -4.09 -0.10
CA MET A 61 -9.30 -5.46 0.19
C MET A 61 -10.31 -6.00 -0.85
N GLY A 62 -10.95 -5.12 -1.64
CA GLY A 62 -12.08 -5.52 -2.47
C GLY A 62 -13.32 -5.93 -1.67
N ASN A 63 -14.24 -6.63 -2.33
CA ASN A 63 -15.54 -6.97 -1.76
C ASN A 63 -15.96 -8.43 -1.99
N LYS A 64 -15.06 -9.29 -2.46
CA LYS A 64 -15.40 -10.67 -2.85
C LYS A 64 -15.32 -11.69 -1.72
N GLN A 65 -14.67 -11.34 -0.63
CA GLN A 65 -14.51 -12.23 0.51
C GLN A 65 -15.81 -12.37 1.31
N SER A 66 -15.90 -13.39 2.17
CA SER A 66 -17.08 -13.65 2.98
C SER A 66 -17.28 -12.61 4.08
N ASP A 67 -18.51 -12.44 4.56
CA ASP A 67 -18.82 -11.61 5.72
C ASP A 67 -18.02 -12.01 6.96
N LYS A 68 -17.73 -13.31 7.11
CA LYS A 68 -16.86 -13.81 8.19
C LYS A 68 -15.45 -13.26 8.08
N PHE A 69 -14.89 -13.20 6.86
CA PHE A 69 -13.57 -12.64 6.61
C PHE A 69 -13.56 -11.15 6.96
N PHE A 70 -14.47 -10.36 6.39
CA PHE A 70 -14.55 -8.92 6.69
C PHE A 70 -14.85 -8.62 8.14
N GLY A 71 -15.56 -9.52 8.84
CA GLY A 71 -15.82 -9.43 10.28
C GLY A 71 -14.57 -9.42 11.14
N PHE A 72 -13.46 -10.01 10.71
CA PHE A 72 -12.17 -9.92 11.42
C PHE A 72 -11.51 -8.54 11.32
N TYR A 73 -11.82 -7.80 10.27
CA TYR A 73 -11.21 -6.49 9.96
C TYR A 73 -12.10 -5.32 10.34
N ASN A 74 -13.32 -5.57 10.84
CA ASN A 74 -14.26 -4.54 11.31
C ASN A 74 -14.31 -3.33 10.36
N MET A 75 -14.69 -3.59 9.10
CA MET A 75 -14.79 -2.56 8.07
C MET A 75 -15.66 -1.40 8.53
N TRP A 76 -15.23 -0.18 8.27
CA TRP A 76 -15.93 1.03 8.68
C TRP A 76 -15.86 2.14 7.62
N GLY A 77 -16.75 3.15 7.75
CA GLY A 77 -16.93 4.17 6.74
C GLY A 77 -17.70 3.66 5.52
N ASN A 78 -17.97 4.58 4.59
CA ASN A 78 -18.70 4.29 3.35
C ASN A 78 -17.78 4.49 2.14
N PHE A 79 -16.62 3.81 2.14
CA PHE A 79 -15.65 3.89 1.09
C PHE A 79 -15.66 2.60 0.26
N ASP A 80 -15.65 2.78 -1.04
CA ASP A 80 -15.62 1.70 -2.03
C ASP A 80 -14.77 2.15 -3.22
N LEU A 81 -13.92 1.26 -3.70
CA LEU A 81 -12.96 1.55 -4.75
C LEU A 81 -13.62 2.06 -6.03
N GLU A 82 -14.65 1.35 -6.54
CA GLU A 82 -15.35 1.75 -7.78
C GLU A 82 -16.13 3.05 -7.60
N GLN A 83 -16.76 3.23 -6.44
CA GLN A 83 -17.48 4.45 -6.12
C GLN A 83 -16.52 5.65 -6.01
N SER A 84 -15.35 5.46 -5.39
CA SER A 84 -14.33 6.51 -5.27
C SER A 84 -13.74 6.89 -6.62
N LEU A 85 -13.47 5.94 -7.51
CA LEU A 85 -13.09 6.20 -8.90
C LEU A 85 -14.15 7.03 -9.63
N LYS A 86 -15.43 6.63 -9.53
CA LYS A 86 -16.55 7.33 -10.15
C LYS A 86 -16.71 8.77 -9.63
N GLN A 87 -16.49 9.01 -8.33
CA GLN A 87 -16.51 10.36 -7.75
C GLN A 87 -15.42 11.27 -8.32
N LYS A 88 -14.30 10.69 -8.76
CA LYS A 88 -13.22 11.39 -9.46
C LYS A 88 -13.44 11.49 -10.98
N GLY A 89 -14.54 10.94 -11.51
CA GLY A 89 -14.90 10.98 -12.92
C GLY A 89 -14.34 9.83 -13.75
N PHE A 90 -13.85 8.77 -13.12
CA PHE A 90 -13.27 7.61 -13.79
C PHE A 90 -14.15 6.36 -13.62
N HIS A 91 -14.12 5.50 -14.63
CA HIS A 91 -14.68 4.15 -14.55
C HIS A 91 -13.55 3.13 -14.40
N LYS A 92 -13.84 1.97 -13.85
CA LYS A 92 -12.82 0.90 -13.72
C LYS A 92 -12.25 0.45 -15.08
N ASP A 93 -13.02 0.53 -16.15
CA ASP A 93 -12.58 0.17 -17.50
C ASP A 93 -11.66 1.24 -18.14
N ASP A 94 -11.56 2.43 -17.52
CA ASP A 94 -10.62 3.47 -17.95
C ASP A 94 -9.20 3.21 -17.43
N ILE A 95 -9.05 2.37 -16.38
CA ILE A 95 -7.76 2.05 -15.80
C ILE A 95 -6.92 1.25 -16.78
N THR A 96 -5.76 1.77 -17.12
CA THR A 96 -4.82 1.16 -18.07
C THR A 96 -3.76 0.32 -17.40
N ASP A 97 -3.49 0.60 -16.15
CA ASP A 97 -2.45 -0.04 -15.37
C ASP A 97 -2.84 -0.17 -13.90
N VAL A 98 -2.59 -1.32 -13.30
CA VAL A 98 -2.70 -1.55 -11.86
C VAL A 98 -1.33 -1.93 -11.35
N PHE A 99 -0.75 -1.08 -10.51
CA PHE A 99 0.55 -1.32 -9.89
C PHE A 99 0.33 -1.84 -8.47
N LEU A 100 0.68 -3.10 -8.23
CA LEU A 100 0.54 -3.74 -6.93
C LEU A 100 1.87 -3.64 -6.19
N THR A 101 1.90 -2.88 -5.10
CA THR A 101 3.10 -2.70 -4.28
C THR A 101 3.58 -4.04 -3.72
N HIS A 102 2.64 -4.84 -3.28
CA HIS A 102 2.80 -6.25 -2.90
C HIS A 102 1.42 -6.95 -2.92
N LEU A 103 1.38 -8.24 -2.63
CA LEU A 103 0.19 -9.07 -2.89
C LEU A 103 -0.54 -9.50 -1.61
N HIS A 104 -0.36 -8.80 -0.48
CA HIS A 104 -1.24 -8.99 0.68
C HIS A 104 -2.68 -8.57 0.34
N PHE A 105 -3.65 -9.21 0.99
CA PHE A 105 -5.07 -9.12 0.63
C PHE A 105 -5.63 -7.70 0.69
N ASP A 106 -5.09 -6.84 1.54
CA ASP A 106 -5.51 -5.46 1.73
C ASP A 106 -4.90 -4.47 0.72
N HIS A 107 -3.96 -4.92 -0.11
CA HIS A 107 -3.37 -4.19 -1.24
C HIS A 107 -3.89 -4.68 -2.58
N CYS A 108 -3.99 -5.99 -2.77
CA CYS A 108 -4.36 -6.58 -4.07
C CYS A 108 -5.80 -7.11 -4.12
N GLY A 109 -6.55 -7.08 -3.02
CA GLY A 109 -7.87 -7.71 -2.95
C GLY A 109 -8.88 -7.16 -3.96
N GLY A 110 -8.88 -5.85 -4.21
CA GLY A 110 -9.76 -5.22 -5.20
C GLY A 110 -9.33 -5.42 -6.66
N ALA A 111 -8.12 -5.97 -6.90
CA ALA A 111 -7.63 -6.28 -8.25
C ALA A 111 -8.44 -7.37 -8.96
N VAL A 112 -9.13 -8.19 -8.17
CA VAL A 112 -9.95 -9.32 -8.63
C VAL A 112 -11.34 -9.22 -8.02
N SER A 113 -12.36 -9.51 -8.81
CA SER A 113 -13.77 -9.51 -8.41
C SER A 113 -14.47 -10.80 -8.81
N TRP A 114 -15.69 -11.02 -8.31
CA TRP A 114 -16.56 -12.05 -8.85
C TRP A 114 -16.88 -11.78 -10.32
N ASN A 115 -16.90 -12.82 -11.14
CA ASN A 115 -17.47 -12.71 -12.47
C ASN A 115 -19.01 -12.49 -12.40
N ASN A 116 -19.62 -12.06 -13.49
CA ASN A 116 -21.06 -11.73 -13.55
C ASN A 116 -21.99 -12.89 -13.13
N SER A 117 -21.55 -14.14 -13.24
CA SER A 117 -22.33 -15.33 -12.86
C SER A 117 -22.09 -15.78 -11.42
N HIS A 118 -21.16 -15.14 -10.70
CA HIS A 118 -20.73 -15.52 -9.35
C HIS A 118 -20.24 -16.98 -9.25
N THR A 119 -19.68 -17.52 -10.36
CA THR A 119 -19.15 -18.90 -10.44
C THR A 119 -17.62 -18.98 -10.39
N GLY A 120 -16.95 -17.85 -10.46
CA GLY A 120 -15.50 -17.75 -10.44
C GLY A 120 -15.04 -16.30 -10.35
N TYR A 121 -13.75 -16.11 -10.41
CA TYR A 121 -13.12 -14.81 -10.27
C TYR A 121 -12.57 -14.30 -11.61
N GLU A 122 -12.53 -12.99 -11.74
CA GLU A 122 -11.95 -12.32 -12.90
C GLU A 122 -11.28 -11.01 -12.47
N THR A 123 -10.39 -10.48 -13.31
CA THR A 123 -9.75 -9.19 -13.04
C THR A 123 -10.79 -8.06 -13.04
N THR A 124 -10.72 -7.19 -12.04
CA THR A 124 -11.65 -6.05 -11.90
C THR A 124 -11.46 -5.04 -13.01
N PHE A 125 -10.20 -4.78 -13.39
CA PHE A 125 -9.82 -3.78 -14.39
C PHE A 125 -9.48 -4.48 -15.70
N LYS A 126 -10.50 -4.63 -16.55
CA LYS A 126 -10.44 -5.48 -17.76
C LYS A 126 -9.42 -5.00 -18.81
N ASN A 127 -9.17 -3.70 -18.87
CA ASN A 127 -8.29 -3.08 -19.85
C ASN A 127 -6.88 -2.82 -19.29
N ALA A 128 -6.63 -3.14 -18.02
CA ALA A 128 -5.39 -2.82 -17.36
C ALA A 128 -4.31 -3.89 -17.57
N THR A 129 -3.06 -3.44 -17.61
CA THR A 129 -1.90 -4.29 -17.30
C THR A 129 -1.69 -4.29 -15.78
N TYR A 130 -1.53 -5.47 -15.19
CA TYR A 130 -1.22 -5.62 -13.77
C TYR A 130 0.28 -5.78 -13.57
N TRP A 131 0.86 -4.93 -12.73
CA TRP A 131 2.29 -4.88 -12.49
C TRP A 131 2.65 -5.43 -11.13
N SER A 132 3.58 -6.39 -11.13
CA SER A 132 4.24 -6.93 -9.94
C SER A 132 5.73 -7.12 -10.26
N ASN A 133 6.46 -7.90 -9.49
CA ASN A 133 7.78 -8.40 -9.86
C ASN A 133 7.85 -9.92 -9.66
N GLU A 134 8.72 -10.57 -10.41
CA GLU A 134 8.80 -12.03 -10.45
C GLU A 134 9.15 -12.64 -9.09
N ASN A 135 10.07 -12.02 -8.35
CA ASN A 135 10.47 -12.50 -7.02
C ASN A 135 9.31 -12.46 -6.03
N HIS A 136 8.57 -11.34 -5.99
CA HIS A 136 7.42 -11.19 -5.11
C HIS A 136 6.28 -12.12 -5.53
N TRP A 137 6.05 -12.26 -6.84
CA TRP A 137 5.01 -13.16 -7.37
C TRP A 137 5.24 -14.61 -6.93
N HIS A 138 6.48 -15.11 -7.11
CA HIS A 138 6.85 -16.44 -6.65
C HIS A 138 6.69 -16.60 -5.14
N TRP A 139 7.13 -15.59 -4.37
CA TRP A 139 6.98 -15.58 -2.92
C TRP A 139 5.51 -15.65 -2.47
N ALA A 140 4.62 -14.93 -3.17
CA ALA A 140 3.20 -14.87 -2.83
C ALA A 140 2.42 -16.12 -3.25
N THR A 141 2.82 -16.77 -4.35
CA THR A 141 2.18 -18.01 -4.84
C THR A 141 2.66 -19.28 -4.11
N GLU A 142 3.84 -19.22 -3.49
CA GLU A 142 4.40 -20.29 -2.65
C GLU A 142 4.72 -19.74 -1.23
N PRO A 143 3.70 -19.26 -0.49
CA PRO A 143 3.92 -18.49 0.71
C PRO A 143 4.45 -19.33 1.87
N ASN A 144 5.34 -18.73 2.65
CA ASN A 144 5.77 -19.30 3.92
C ASN A 144 4.62 -19.34 4.95
N ALA A 145 4.79 -20.12 6.02
CA ALA A 145 3.74 -20.33 7.02
C ALA A 145 3.32 -19.06 7.77
N ARG A 146 4.17 -18.03 7.83
CA ARG A 146 3.89 -16.76 8.51
C ARG A 146 2.96 -15.86 7.69
N GLU A 147 3.17 -15.79 6.38
CA GLU A 147 2.43 -14.90 5.48
C GLU A 147 1.27 -15.58 4.75
N LYS A 148 1.15 -16.90 4.81
CA LYS A 148 0.13 -17.66 4.06
C LYS A 148 -1.29 -17.10 4.22
N ALA A 149 -1.63 -16.58 5.40
CA ALA A 149 -2.94 -15.99 5.65
C ALA A 149 -3.14 -14.63 4.98
N SER A 150 -2.07 -13.95 4.58
CA SER A 150 -2.11 -12.66 3.89
C SER A 150 -2.14 -12.80 2.36
N PHE A 151 -1.67 -13.93 1.82
CA PHE A 151 -1.68 -14.23 0.38
C PHE A 151 -2.86 -15.12 0.02
N LEU A 152 -3.92 -14.52 -0.49
CA LEU A 152 -5.13 -15.25 -0.89
C LEU A 152 -5.04 -15.61 -2.38
N SER A 153 -5.06 -16.89 -2.71
CA SER A 153 -4.90 -17.37 -4.10
C SER A 153 -5.94 -16.78 -5.05
N GLU A 154 -7.17 -16.56 -4.57
CA GLU A 154 -8.26 -15.94 -5.31
C GLU A 154 -8.05 -14.45 -5.61
N ASN A 155 -7.11 -13.78 -4.94
CA ASN A 155 -6.69 -12.41 -5.25
C ASN A 155 -5.56 -12.38 -6.30
N ILE A 156 -4.80 -13.47 -6.43
CA ILE A 156 -3.52 -13.51 -7.13
C ILE A 156 -3.65 -14.27 -8.46
N LEU A 157 -4.08 -15.53 -8.42
CA LEU A 157 -4.06 -16.40 -9.58
C LEU A 157 -4.89 -15.90 -10.77
N PRO A 158 -6.10 -15.30 -10.59
CA PRO A 158 -6.87 -14.78 -11.71
C PRO A 158 -6.16 -13.69 -12.51
N ILE A 159 -5.24 -12.94 -11.89
CA ILE A 159 -4.44 -11.93 -12.59
C ILE A 159 -3.49 -12.59 -13.59
N GLN A 160 -2.85 -13.69 -13.20
CA GLN A 160 -1.97 -14.47 -14.11
C GLN A 160 -2.79 -15.17 -15.19
N GLU A 161 -3.90 -15.79 -14.81
CA GLU A 161 -4.79 -16.54 -15.73
C GLU A 161 -5.39 -15.62 -16.80
N SER A 162 -5.62 -14.34 -16.50
CA SER A 162 -6.13 -13.38 -17.46
C SER A 162 -5.14 -13.01 -18.57
N GLY A 163 -3.84 -13.27 -18.38
CA GLY A 163 -2.78 -12.84 -19.27
C GLY A 163 -2.43 -11.35 -19.17
N GLN A 164 -2.97 -10.61 -18.20
CA GLN A 164 -2.75 -9.18 -18.01
C GLN A 164 -1.52 -8.87 -17.13
N LEU A 165 -0.88 -9.89 -16.52
CA LEU A 165 0.27 -9.74 -15.62
C LEU A 165 1.54 -9.36 -16.39
N LYS A 166 2.26 -8.36 -15.88
CA LYS A 166 3.63 -8.04 -16.26
C LYS A 166 4.52 -7.88 -15.04
N PHE A 167 5.80 -8.16 -15.22
CA PHE A 167 6.81 -8.00 -14.17
C PHE A 167 7.72 -6.81 -14.42
N ILE A 168 7.96 -6.06 -13.35
CA ILE A 168 9.01 -5.06 -13.29
C ILE A 168 10.30 -5.76 -12.90
N GLU A 169 11.37 -5.50 -13.63
CA GLU A 169 12.68 -6.06 -13.34
C GLU A 169 13.18 -5.59 -11.97
N THR A 170 13.53 -6.54 -11.12
CA THR A 170 14.08 -6.25 -9.80
C THR A 170 15.57 -5.92 -9.88
N SER A 171 16.05 -5.07 -8.98
CA SER A 171 17.45 -4.72 -8.88
C SER A 171 17.97 -4.94 -7.46
N ASN A 172 19.21 -5.37 -7.36
CA ASN A 172 19.96 -5.41 -6.11
C ASN A 172 20.50 -4.03 -5.70
N ASN A 173 20.32 -3.01 -6.55
CA ASN A 173 20.66 -1.65 -6.20
C ASN A 173 19.61 -1.14 -5.18
N PRO A 174 20.02 -0.70 -3.99
CA PRO A 174 19.09 -0.13 -3.00
C PRO A 174 18.52 1.23 -3.41
N LEU A 175 18.98 1.77 -4.53
CA LEU A 175 18.47 3.01 -5.11
C LEU A 175 17.22 2.73 -5.95
N ILE A 176 16.54 3.79 -6.30
CA ILE A 176 15.32 3.78 -7.09
C ILE A 176 15.62 3.28 -8.51
N ASN A 177 14.91 2.22 -8.91
CA ASN A 177 14.84 1.79 -10.30
C ASN A 177 13.68 2.51 -11.00
N HIS A 178 13.90 2.87 -12.26
CA HIS A 178 12.83 3.39 -13.10
C HIS A 178 11.99 2.23 -13.65
N SER A 179 10.67 2.33 -13.49
CA SER A 179 9.73 1.40 -14.10
C SER A 179 9.31 1.87 -15.51
N GLU A 180 8.69 0.99 -16.30
CA GLU A 180 8.04 1.37 -17.57
C GLU A 180 6.90 2.39 -17.36
N LEU A 181 6.44 2.58 -16.13
CA LEU A 181 5.32 3.46 -15.75
C LEU A 181 5.73 4.92 -15.49
N ASN A 182 6.96 5.29 -15.85
CA ASN A 182 7.49 6.66 -15.74
C ASN A 182 7.60 7.19 -14.30
N PHE A 183 7.81 6.30 -13.32
CA PHE A 183 8.20 6.65 -11.97
C PHE A 183 9.27 5.69 -11.41
N GLY A 184 9.97 6.12 -10.38
CA GLY A 184 10.98 5.29 -9.72
C GLY A 184 10.32 4.23 -8.83
N VAL A 185 11.01 3.10 -8.64
CA VAL A 185 10.59 2.04 -7.71
C VAL A 185 11.76 1.70 -6.79
N LEU A 186 11.53 1.79 -5.49
CA LEU A 186 12.44 1.27 -4.47
C LEU A 186 11.94 -0.11 -4.04
N PHE A 187 12.81 -1.13 -4.09
CA PHE A 187 12.50 -2.46 -3.59
C PHE A 187 12.95 -2.61 -2.14
N VAL A 188 12.08 -3.16 -1.30
CA VAL A 188 12.34 -3.46 0.12
C VAL A 188 11.91 -4.88 0.44
N ASP A 189 12.59 -5.49 1.40
CA ASP A 189 12.45 -6.92 1.71
C ASP A 189 12.01 -7.19 3.17
N GLY A 190 11.95 -6.16 3.99
CA GLY A 190 11.70 -6.30 5.43
C GLY A 190 10.29 -6.74 5.76
N HIS A 191 9.29 -6.10 5.16
CA HIS A 191 7.88 -6.44 5.34
C HIS A 191 7.55 -7.76 4.63
N THR A 192 7.74 -7.80 3.33
CA THR A 192 7.64 -9.01 2.48
C THR A 192 8.69 -8.96 1.39
N GLU A 193 8.86 -10.05 0.63
CA GLU A 193 9.86 -10.14 -0.45
C GLU A 193 9.58 -9.10 -1.53
N LYS A 194 10.58 -8.26 -1.86
CA LYS A 194 10.54 -7.29 -2.97
C LYS A 194 9.27 -6.43 -3.03
N GLN A 195 8.77 -5.97 -1.87
CA GLN A 195 7.74 -4.92 -1.86
C GLN A 195 8.24 -3.71 -2.63
N MET A 196 7.37 -3.12 -3.45
CA MET A 196 7.67 -2.01 -4.33
C MET A 196 7.15 -0.69 -3.76
N ILE A 197 8.03 0.30 -3.63
CA ILE A 197 7.72 1.64 -3.10
C ILE A 197 7.84 2.66 -4.23
N PRO A 198 6.72 3.12 -4.83
CA PRO A 198 6.72 4.08 -5.94
C PRO A 198 7.19 5.47 -5.52
N HIS A 199 8.08 6.07 -6.33
CA HIS A 199 8.57 7.45 -6.19
C HIS A 199 8.14 8.26 -7.42
N ILE A 200 7.15 9.11 -7.26
CA ILE A 200 6.46 9.82 -8.34
C ILE A 200 6.95 11.26 -8.36
N LYS A 201 7.50 11.71 -9.50
CA LYS A 201 7.80 13.13 -9.72
C LYS A 201 6.51 13.86 -10.08
N TYR A 202 6.09 14.75 -9.22
CA TYR A 202 4.85 15.51 -9.37
C TYR A 202 5.15 17.01 -9.19
N GLN A 203 5.09 17.77 -10.29
CA GLN A 203 5.50 19.17 -10.31
C GLN A 203 6.94 19.32 -9.78
N ASP A 204 7.15 20.14 -8.75
CA ASP A 204 8.43 20.35 -8.05
C ASP A 204 8.65 19.38 -6.87
N LYS A 205 7.72 18.45 -6.64
CA LYS A 205 7.70 17.51 -5.50
C LYS A 205 8.07 16.09 -5.91
N THR A 206 8.46 15.31 -4.92
CA THR A 206 8.49 13.85 -5.03
C THR A 206 7.45 13.30 -4.06
N ILE A 207 6.43 12.64 -4.59
CA ILE A 207 5.43 11.91 -3.82
C ILE A 207 5.89 10.46 -3.73
N VAL A 208 5.97 9.92 -2.53
CA VAL A 208 6.31 8.51 -2.32
C VAL A 208 5.10 7.79 -1.74
N PHE A 209 4.63 6.77 -2.44
CA PHE A 209 3.61 5.86 -1.92
C PHE A 209 4.30 4.87 -0.99
N CYS A 210 4.07 4.99 0.32
CA CYS A 210 4.89 4.31 1.32
C CYS A 210 4.53 2.84 1.53
N ALA A 211 3.33 2.43 1.13
CA ALA A 211 2.83 1.08 1.39
C ALA A 211 3.18 0.62 2.82
N ASP A 212 3.65 -0.60 3.00
CA ASP A 212 3.93 -1.18 4.32
C ASP A 212 5.38 -1.00 4.82
N LEU A 213 6.20 -0.24 4.07
CA LEU A 213 7.46 0.25 4.63
C LEU A 213 7.22 1.31 5.73
N LEU A 214 6.17 2.15 5.57
CA LEU A 214 5.74 3.14 6.54
C LEU A 214 4.20 3.23 6.53
N PRO A 215 3.48 2.31 7.16
CA PRO A 215 2.02 2.23 7.03
C PRO A 215 1.29 3.43 7.65
N THR A 216 1.78 4.00 8.75
CA THR A 216 1.18 5.18 9.41
C THR A 216 2.26 6.13 9.93
N ALA A 217 1.88 7.37 10.22
CA ALA A 217 2.77 8.36 10.86
C ALA A 217 3.30 7.86 12.23
N GLY A 218 2.54 7.00 12.90
CA GLY A 218 2.96 6.38 14.16
C GLY A 218 4.18 5.47 14.03
N HIS A 219 4.48 4.98 12.82
CA HIS A 219 5.63 4.11 12.55
C HIS A 219 6.93 4.87 12.19
N ILE A 220 6.93 6.21 12.18
CA ILE A 220 8.14 7.01 11.90
C ILE A 220 9.31 6.65 12.84
N PRO A 221 9.12 6.49 14.17
CA PRO A 221 10.25 6.11 15.02
C PRO A 221 10.86 4.78 14.59
N LEU A 222 12.19 4.74 14.42
CA LEU A 222 12.88 3.60 13.80
C LEU A 222 12.55 2.24 14.45
N PRO A 223 12.47 2.09 15.80
CA PRO A 223 12.12 0.81 16.40
C PRO A 223 10.65 0.37 16.26
N TYR A 224 9.78 1.25 15.70
CA TYR A 224 8.36 0.95 15.55
C TYR A 224 8.15 0.16 14.26
N VAL A 225 8.36 -1.15 14.34
CA VAL A 225 8.28 -2.12 13.25
C VAL A 225 7.06 -2.99 13.48
N MET A 226 6.33 -3.30 12.42
CA MET A 226 5.15 -4.15 12.53
C MET A 226 5.50 -5.59 12.95
N GLY A 227 4.63 -6.21 13.74
CA GLY A 227 4.69 -7.64 13.99
C GLY A 227 4.43 -8.46 12.72
N TYR A 228 3.82 -7.85 11.71
CA TYR A 228 3.60 -8.45 10.38
C TYR A 228 4.86 -8.53 9.53
N ASP A 229 5.89 -7.74 9.80
CA ASP A 229 7.13 -7.80 9.04
C ASP A 229 7.79 -9.17 9.17
N THR A 230 8.11 -9.77 8.04
CA THR A 230 8.72 -11.11 8.04
C THR A 230 10.18 -11.08 8.41
N ARG A 231 10.85 -9.96 8.11
CA ARG A 231 12.28 -9.73 8.38
C ARG A 231 12.49 -8.37 9.05
N PRO A 232 12.06 -8.23 10.32
CA PRO A 232 12.10 -6.92 11.02
C PRO A 232 13.51 -6.33 11.10
N LEU A 233 14.55 -7.19 11.13
CA LEU A 233 15.95 -6.75 11.10
C LEU A 233 16.40 -6.19 9.73
N LEU A 234 15.69 -6.48 8.65
CA LEU A 234 15.86 -5.82 7.35
C LEU A 234 15.03 -4.53 7.27
N THR A 235 13.80 -4.52 7.80
CA THR A 235 12.97 -3.30 7.86
C THR A 235 13.71 -2.14 8.50
N LEU A 236 14.48 -2.37 9.56
CA LEU A 236 15.19 -1.31 10.28
C LEU A 236 16.14 -0.51 9.38
N PRO A 237 17.15 -1.08 8.70
CA PRO A 237 18.05 -0.32 7.82
C PRO A 237 17.34 0.21 6.56
N GLU A 238 16.33 -0.47 6.03
CA GLU A 238 15.55 0.00 4.89
C GLU A 238 14.79 1.27 5.26
N LYS A 239 14.04 1.25 6.36
CA LYS A 239 13.28 2.39 6.88
C LYS A 239 14.18 3.55 7.31
N ASP A 240 15.31 3.28 7.97
CA ASP A 240 16.27 4.33 8.36
C ASP A 240 16.80 5.08 7.14
N ARG A 241 17.26 4.35 6.12
CA ARG A 241 17.75 4.93 4.87
C ARG A 241 16.65 5.71 4.15
N PHE A 242 15.46 5.12 4.02
CA PHE A 242 14.31 5.75 3.38
C PHE A 242 13.92 7.06 4.07
N LEU A 243 13.77 7.06 5.39
CA LEU A 243 13.35 8.25 6.15
C LEU A 243 14.41 9.35 6.13
N LYS A 244 15.71 9.00 6.16
CA LYS A 244 16.80 9.98 6.00
C LYS A 244 16.79 10.62 4.61
N GLN A 245 16.58 9.83 3.57
CA GLN A 245 16.44 10.35 2.20
C GLN A 245 15.20 11.24 2.08
N ALA A 246 14.07 10.84 2.68
CA ALA A 246 12.84 11.63 2.68
C ALA A 246 13.02 12.97 3.37
N ALA A 247 13.70 13.02 4.51
CA ALA A 247 14.02 14.25 5.23
C ALA A 247 14.96 15.16 4.43
N ALA A 248 16.03 14.59 3.87
CA ALA A 248 17.06 15.34 3.12
C ALA A 248 16.53 15.93 1.80
N ASN A 249 15.58 15.25 1.15
CA ASN A 249 15.02 15.64 -0.15
C ASN A 249 13.59 16.20 -0.07
N ASN A 250 13.07 16.42 1.12
CA ASN A 250 11.70 16.92 1.34
C ASN A 250 10.63 16.11 0.60
N PHE A 251 10.70 14.77 0.70
CA PHE A 251 9.68 13.92 0.09
C PHE A 251 8.33 14.07 0.79
N TYR A 252 7.27 14.01 0.00
CA TYR A 252 5.89 13.92 0.48
C TYR A 252 5.50 12.45 0.54
N LEU A 253 5.30 11.94 1.75
CA LEU A 253 5.03 10.55 2.03
C LEU A 253 3.53 10.32 2.04
N PHE A 254 3.01 9.63 1.03
CA PHE A 254 1.61 9.23 0.94
C PHE A 254 1.42 7.95 1.73
N LEU A 255 0.54 8.01 2.76
CA LEU A 255 0.29 6.92 3.68
C LEU A 255 -1.01 6.20 3.32
N GLU A 256 -0.90 4.96 2.87
CA GLU A 256 -2.03 4.13 2.51
C GLU A 256 -2.90 3.79 3.71
N HIS A 257 -2.26 3.37 4.80
CA HIS A 257 -2.94 2.83 5.97
C HIS A 257 -3.22 3.83 7.09
N ASP A 258 -2.77 5.06 6.98
CA ASP A 258 -3.09 6.05 8.01
C ASP A 258 -4.48 6.66 7.76
N ALA A 259 -5.43 6.33 8.61
CA ALA A 259 -6.81 6.82 8.50
C ALA A 259 -6.94 8.34 8.73
N HIS A 260 -5.94 8.98 9.33
CA HIS A 260 -5.98 10.38 9.76
C HIS A 260 -4.96 11.28 9.08
N ASN A 261 -3.79 10.75 8.73
CA ASN A 261 -2.69 11.48 8.12
C ASN A 261 -2.47 10.99 6.68
N HIS A 262 -2.97 11.72 5.69
CA HIS A 262 -2.94 11.28 4.30
C HIS A 262 -1.55 11.41 3.69
N ILE A 263 -0.95 12.60 3.82
CA ILE A 263 0.37 12.92 3.29
C ILE A 263 1.17 13.61 4.38
N ILE A 264 2.40 13.20 4.57
CA ILE A 264 3.28 13.79 5.58
C ILE A 264 4.64 14.15 5.00
N THR A 265 5.36 15.05 5.68
CA THR A 265 6.80 15.20 5.52
C THR A 265 7.50 14.88 6.83
N VAL A 266 8.78 14.57 6.73
CA VAL A 266 9.61 14.22 7.89
C VAL A 266 10.82 15.14 7.97
N LYS A 267 11.41 15.26 9.17
CA LYS A 267 12.63 16.03 9.41
C LYS A 267 13.59 15.28 10.32
N GLU A 268 14.86 15.57 10.17
CA GLU A 268 15.88 15.08 11.08
C GLU A 268 15.90 15.92 12.36
N THR A 269 16.08 15.25 13.50
CA THR A 269 16.20 15.87 14.83
C THR A 269 17.30 15.15 15.61
N GLU A 270 17.71 15.71 16.76
CA GLU A 270 18.65 15.03 17.68
C GLU A 270 18.17 13.65 18.15
N LYS A 271 16.86 13.41 18.10
CA LYS A 271 16.24 12.12 18.47
C LYS A 271 15.92 11.23 17.26
N GLY A 272 16.57 11.48 16.10
CA GLY A 272 16.32 10.80 14.84
C GLY A 272 15.19 11.46 14.02
N ILE A 273 14.72 10.76 12.99
CA ILE A 273 13.67 11.29 12.09
C ILE A 273 12.33 11.40 12.83
N ARG A 274 11.64 12.50 12.60
CA ARG A 274 10.32 12.82 13.20
C ARG A 274 9.38 13.41 12.16
N LEU A 275 8.08 13.33 12.44
CA LEU A 275 7.04 14.03 11.70
C LEU A 275 7.37 15.52 11.65
N ASN A 276 7.26 16.11 10.46
CA ASN A 276 7.44 17.54 10.25
C ASN A 276 6.10 18.24 10.03
N GLN A 277 5.38 17.86 8.97
CA GLN A 277 4.10 18.44 8.60
C GLN A 277 3.14 17.35 8.15
N VAL A 278 1.83 17.63 8.28
CA VAL A 278 0.73 16.82 7.79
C VAL A 278 -0.05 17.63 6.78
N PHE A 279 -0.45 17.01 5.69
CA PHE A 279 -1.23 17.61 4.61
C PHE A 279 -2.46 16.74 4.34
N SER A 280 -3.56 17.39 3.97
CA SER A 280 -4.65 16.68 3.32
C SER A 280 -4.27 16.35 1.86
N VAL A 281 -5.00 15.43 1.26
CA VAL A 281 -4.83 15.12 -0.18
C VAL A 281 -4.98 16.39 -1.02
N ASN A 282 -6.01 17.20 -0.75
CA ASN A 282 -6.32 18.40 -1.54
C ASN A 282 -5.28 19.53 -1.39
N ASP A 283 -4.39 19.47 -0.41
CA ASP A 283 -3.32 20.46 -0.25
C ASP A 283 -2.13 20.19 -1.19
N ILE A 284 -2.00 18.94 -1.66
CA ILE A 284 -0.82 18.47 -2.38
C ILE A 284 -1.15 17.97 -3.80
N LEU A 285 -2.28 17.26 -3.98
CA LEU A 285 -2.68 16.58 -5.23
C LEU A 285 -3.74 17.37 -6.06
#